data_832322f71851f769e0856433d89efa5f
#
_entry.id   832322f71851f769e0856433d89efa5f
#
_cell.length_a   1.000
_cell.length_b   1.000
_cell.length_c   1.000
_cell.angle_alpha   90.00
_cell.angle_beta   90.00
_cell.angle_gamma   90.00
#
_symmetry.space_group_name_H-M   'P 1'
#
loop_
_entity.id
_entity.type
_entity.pdbx_description
1 polymer ?
#
loop_
_entity_poly.entity_id
_entity_poly.type
_entity_poly.pdbx_seq_one_letter_code
_entity_poly.pdbx_strand_id
1 'polypeptide(L)'
;MEKDEFFLKRIRELANLSWQRDIVTFSDFLNLNEQNIVSSLKHQFPQIVMETSGGYENAERQMVAFHPDALAFTWEYPIDCLRIEPKALKFSEELSHRDYLGALLNLGVDRSVIGDIVVQKKAAWFFCQNKMTEFFLENLCRVRHTNILITKVEDSDEFPRPVLESVSGICASVRLDSLISLAFKTSRSSMVSYIEGGQVFVNGKLITSNGYEPKDGDIISVRGKGRFIFDGVSHQTKKGRCSVRIMRYV
;
A
#
# COMPACT_ATOMS: atom_id res chain seq x y z
N MET A 1 -18.47 8.44 -10.70
CA MET A 1 -19.08 9.74 -10.32
C MET A 1 -19.71 9.69 -8.94
N GLU A 2 -20.83 8.98 -8.71
CA GLU A 2 -21.47 8.94 -7.36
C GLU A 2 -20.54 8.43 -6.24
N LYS A 3 -19.75 7.40 -6.49
CA LYS A 3 -18.86 6.81 -5.48
C LYS A 3 -17.72 7.75 -5.07
N ASP A 4 -17.17 8.49 -6.02
CA ASP A 4 -16.10 9.46 -5.76
C ASP A 4 -16.65 10.69 -4.99
N GLU A 5 -17.88 11.10 -5.30
CA GLU A 5 -18.55 12.22 -4.61
C GLU A 5 -18.85 11.85 -3.15
N PHE A 6 -19.34 10.62 -2.91
CA PHE A 6 -19.55 10.13 -1.56
C PHE A 6 -18.25 10.04 -0.76
N PHE A 7 -17.19 9.54 -1.37
CA PHE A 7 -15.85 9.49 -0.76
C PHE A 7 -15.36 10.91 -0.38
N LEU A 8 -15.41 11.85 -1.32
CA LEU A 8 -15.01 13.24 -1.07
C LEU A 8 -15.81 13.89 0.06
N LYS A 9 -17.12 13.64 0.11
CA LYS A 9 -17.99 14.12 1.18
C LYS A 9 -17.53 13.56 2.53
N ARG A 10 -17.25 12.26 2.60
CA ARG A 10 -16.79 11.60 3.83
C ARG A 10 -15.46 12.17 4.33
N ILE A 11 -14.49 12.41 3.44
CA ILE A 11 -13.20 13.03 3.79
C ILE A 11 -13.40 14.42 4.37
N ARG A 12 -14.25 15.24 3.75
CA ARG A 12 -14.58 16.59 4.27
C ARG A 12 -15.27 16.55 5.63
N GLU A 13 -16.17 15.60 5.83
CA GLU A 13 -16.84 15.39 7.13
C GLU A 13 -15.83 15.06 8.23
N LEU A 14 -14.87 14.15 7.96
CA LEU A 14 -13.84 13.78 8.92
C LEU A 14 -12.94 14.98 9.28
N ALA A 15 -12.46 15.72 8.29
CA ALA A 15 -11.64 16.91 8.52
C ALA A 15 -12.39 17.98 9.31
N ASN A 16 -13.65 18.26 8.97
CA ASN A 16 -14.48 19.22 9.69
C ASN A 16 -14.80 18.77 11.11
N LEU A 17 -15.10 17.48 11.32
CA LEU A 17 -15.37 16.92 12.65
C LEU A 17 -14.15 17.04 13.56
N SER A 18 -12.96 16.73 13.01
CA SER A 18 -11.70 16.89 13.70
C SER A 18 -11.49 18.33 14.18
N TRP A 19 -11.69 19.30 13.29
CA TRP A 19 -11.56 20.73 13.61
C TRP A 19 -12.58 21.21 14.63
N GLN A 20 -13.86 20.86 14.44
CA GLN A 20 -14.96 21.37 15.30
C GLN A 20 -14.93 20.81 16.72
N ARG A 21 -14.42 19.59 16.91
CA ARG A 21 -14.43 18.88 18.20
C ARG A 21 -13.06 18.76 18.84
N ASP A 22 -12.03 19.25 18.18
CA ASP A 22 -10.63 19.16 18.64
C ASP A 22 -10.20 17.72 18.95
N ILE A 23 -10.53 16.80 18.03
CA ILE A 23 -10.25 15.36 18.14
C ILE A 23 -9.52 14.85 16.89
N VAL A 24 -8.85 13.69 17.02
CA VAL A 24 -8.35 12.96 15.87
C VAL A 24 -9.49 12.14 15.25
N THR A 25 -9.62 12.22 13.93
CA THR A 25 -10.54 11.37 13.16
C THR A 25 -9.75 10.57 12.12
N PHE A 26 -10.25 9.38 11.76
CA PHE A 26 -9.56 8.48 10.87
C PHE A 26 -10.42 8.11 9.66
N SER A 27 -9.80 8.03 8.49
CA SER A 27 -10.42 7.39 7.34
C SER A 27 -10.39 5.87 7.48
N ASP A 28 -11.10 5.16 6.60
CA ASP A 28 -10.83 3.76 6.34
C ASP A 28 -9.47 3.58 5.63
N PHE A 29 -9.03 2.33 5.38
CA PHE A 29 -7.84 2.08 4.56
C PHE A 29 -8.07 2.50 3.10
N LEU A 30 -7.29 3.44 2.65
CA LEU A 30 -7.33 4.01 1.31
C LEU A 30 -6.34 3.31 0.38
N ASN A 31 -6.72 3.10 -0.87
CA ASN A 31 -5.80 2.74 -1.93
C ASN A 31 -5.02 3.99 -2.43
N LEU A 32 -3.99 3.77 -3.25
CA LEU A 32 -3.11 4.86 -3.74
C LEU A 32 -3.88 5.99 -4.44
N ASN A 33 -4.93 5.68 -5.21
CA ASN A 33 -5.72 6.70 -5.88
C ASN A 33 -6.53 7.54 -4.88
N GLU A 34 -7.15 6.90 -3.90
CA GLU A 34 -7.88 7.56 -2.82
C GLU A 34 -6.94 8.45 -1.98
N GLN A 35 -5.74 7.97 -1.65
CA GLN A 35 -4.70 8.75 -0.97
C GLN A 35 -4.28 9.98 -1.79
N ASN A 36 -4.10 9.82 -3.09
CA ASN A 36 -3.77 10.92 -3.99
C ASN A 36 -4.90 11.97 -4.03
N ILE A 37 -6.16 11.54 -4.06
CA ILE A 37 -7.32 12.44 -3.98
C ILE A 37 -7.31 13.20 -2.66
N VAL A 38 -7.13 12.52 -1.51
CA VAL A 38 -7.07 13.18 -0.19
C VAL A 38 -5.92 14.17 -0.12
N SER A 39 -4.73 13.80 -0.62
CA SER A 39 -3.58 14.69 -0.67
C SER A 39 -3.86 15.97 -1.46
N SER A 40 -4.65 15.90 -2.53
CA SER A 40 -5.05 17.08 -3.30
C SER A 40 -6.00 18.04 -2.56
N LEU A 41 -6.68 17.55 -1.51
CA LEU A 41 -7.60 18.34 -0.69
C LEU A 41 -6.92 19.07 0.47
N LYS A 42 -5.65 18.83 0.77
CA LYS A 42 -4.93 19.43 1.91
C LYS A 42 -5.08 20.95 1.99
N HIS A 43 -5.05 21.64 0.85
CA HIS A 43 -5.17 23.09 0.78
C HIS A 43 -6.57 23.62 1.20
N GLN A 44 -7.60 22.77 1.22
CA GLN A 44 -8.95 23.14 1.65
C GLN A 44 -9.10 23.17 3.18
N PHE A 45 -8.15 22.59 3.89
CA PHE A 45 -8.18 22.45 5.36
C PHE A 45 -6.86 22.90 5.98
N PRO A 46 -6.51 24.21 5.91
CA PRO A 46 -5.20 24.71 6.36
C PRO A 46 -4.96 24.53 7.86
N GLN A 47 -6.02 24.34 8.67
CA GLN A 47 -5.92 24.14 10.13
C GLN A 47 -5.84 22.66 10.52
N ILE A 48 -5.92 21.73 9.54
CA ILE A 48 -5.91 20.27 9.77
C ILE A 48 -4.64 19.69 9.21
N VAL A 49 -3.91 19.02 10.06
CA VAL A 49 -2.81 18.13 9.67
C VAL A 49 -3.39 16.81 9.19
N MET A 50 -2.87 16.32 8.07
CA MET A 50 -3.22 15.02 7.49
C MET A 50 -1.99 14.16 7.48
N GLU A 51 -1.98 13.14 8.31
CA GLU A 51 -0.93 12.11 8.39
C GLU A 51 -1.45 10.77 7.90
N THR A 52 -0.55 9.90 7.45
CA THR A 52 -0.95 8.59 6.92
C THR A 52 -0.14 7.46 7.54
N SER A 53 -0.80 6.34 7.82
CA SER A 53 -0.14 5.10 8.23
C SER A 53 -0.94 3.89 7.74
N GLY A 54 -0.22 2.83 7.41
CA GLY A 54 -0.82 1.50 7.15
C GLY A 54 -0.44 0.47 8.22
N GLY A 55 0.14 0.93 9.36
CA GLY A 55 0.56 0.08 10.47
C GLY A 55 2.02 -0.38 10.38
N TYR A 56 2.69 -0.24 9.23
CA TYR A 56 4.11 -0.55 9.06
C TYR A 56 4.75 0.35 7.99
N GLU A 57 6.07 0.34 7.95
CA GLU A 57 6.83 1.19 7.01
C GLU A 57 6.56 0.80 5.54
N ASN A 58 6.35 1.80 4.70
CA ASN A 58 6.07 1.65 3.27
C ASN A 58 4.80 0.84 2.93
N ALA A 59 3.80 0.84 3.82
CA ALA A 59 2.49 0.26 3.53
C ALA A 59 1.86 0.93 2.31
N GLU A 60 1.25 0.14 1.42
CA GLU A 60 0.56 0.67 0.23
C GLU A 60 -0.83 1.20 0.57
N ARG A 61 -1.58 0.44 1.36
CA ARG A 61 -2.89 0.88 1.85
C ARG A 61 -2.73 1.55 3.19
N GLN A 62 -3.20 2.78 3.28
CA GLN A 62 -3.02 3.61 4.47
C GLN A 62 -4.34 4.24 4.92
N MET A 63 -4.49 4.44 6.21
CA MET A 63 -5.49 5.32 6.79
C MET A 63 -4.94 6.74 6.87
N VAL A 64 -5.80 7.73 6.74
CA VAL A 64 -5.47 9.13 6.98
C VAL A 64 -6.01 9.51 8.34
N ALA A 65 -5.15 10.05 9.20
CA ALA A 65 -5.53 10.74 10.41
C ALA A 65 -5.70 12.24 10.11
N PHE A 66 -6.78 12.82 10.58
CA PHE A 66 -7.05 14.26 10.53
C PHE A 66 -7.03 14.80 11.96
N HIS A 67 -6.20 15.77 12.22
CA HIS A 67 -6.13 16.39 13.55
C HIS A 67 -5.77 17.89 13.46
N PRO A 68 -6.20 18.73 14.42
CA PRO A 68 -5.73 20.09 14.51
C PRO A 68 -4.21 20.18 14.69
N ASP A 69 -3.59 21.22 14.14
CA ASP A 69 -2.13 21.42 14.24
C ASP A 69 -1.67 21.58 15.70
N ALA A 70 -2.50 22.16 16.55
CA ALA A 70 -2.21 22.42 17.97
C ALA A 70 -2.69 21.31 18.90
N LEU A 71 -2.78 20.05 18.44
CA LEU A 71 -3.25 18.94 19.26
C LEU A 71 -2.28 18.66 20.44
N ALA A 72 -2.83 18.67 21.66
CA ALA A 72 -2.04 18.60 22.88
C ALA A 72 -1.89 17.17 23.47
N PHE A 73 -2.43 16.14 22.81
CA PHE A 73 -2.37 14.75 23.30
C PHE A 73 -1.82 13.79 22.27
N THR A 74 -1.25 12.68 22.75
CA THR A 74 -0.78 11.58 21.90
C THR A 74 -1.94 10.72 21.43
N TRP A 75 -1.83 10.17 20.23
CA TRP A 75 -2.82 9.29 19.65
C TRP A 75 -2.14 8.20 18.81
N GLU A 76 -2.87 7.13 18.56
CA GLU A 76 -2.39 6.00 17.76
C GLU A 76 -3.39 5.69 16.66
N TYR A 77 -2.90 5.13 15.54
CA TYR A 77 -3.79 4.63 14.50
C TYR A 77 -4.58 3.42 14.99
N PRO A 78 -5.89 3.36 14.71
CA PRO A 78 -6.72 2.22 15.08
C PRO A 78 -6.46 1.03 14.13
N ILE A 79 -5.23 0.55 14.07
CA ILE A 79 -4.74 -0.49 13.17
C ILE A 79 -4.15 -1.61 14.00
N ASP A 80 -4.62 -2.83 13.77
CA ASP A 80 -4.02 -4.04 14.30
C ASP A 80 -3.38 -4.86 13.17
N CYS A 81 -2.32 -5.62 13.52
CA CYS A 81 -1.70 -6.61 12.66
C CYS A 81 -2.12 -8.01 13.11
N LEU A 82 -2.61 -8.82 12.18
CA LEU A 82 -2.98 -10.21 12.43
C LEU A 82 -2.11 -11.13 11.58
N ARG A 83 -1.61 -12.20 12.21
CA ARG A 83 -0.80 -13.24 11.58
C ARG A 83 -1.63 -14.48 11.34
N ILE A 84 -1.53 -15.02 10.14
CA ILE A 84 -2.20 -16.25 9.71
C ILE A 84 -1.15 -17.32 9.45
N GLU A 85 -1.31 -18.49 10.06
CA GLU A 85 -0.45 -19.64 9.85
C GLU A 85 -1.29 -20.90 9.62
N PRO A 86 -0.82 -21.86 8.82
CA PRO A 86 -1.52 -23.14 8.67
C PRO A 86 -1.43 -23.95 9.97
N LYS A 87 -2.53 -24.52 10.43
CA LYS A 87 -2.56 -25.42 11.61
C LYS A 87 -1.67 -26.65 11.45
N ALA A 88 -1.45 -27.11 10.20
CA ALA A 88 -0.62 -28.25 9.88
C ALA A 88 0.23 -27.95 8.64
N LEU A 89 1.50 -27.61 8.83
CA LEU A 89 2.44 -27.26 7.76
C LEU A 89 2.59 -28.34 6.68
N LYS A 90 2.52 -29.63 7.06
CA LYS A 90 2.67 -30.76 6.13
C LYS A 90 1.59 -30.84 5.07
N PHE A 91 0.38 -30.37 5.39
CA PHE A 91 -0.80 -30.46 4.51
C PHE A 91 -1.23 -29.10 3.96
N SER A 92 -0.43 -28.04 4.19
CA SER A 92 -0.76 -26.71 3.71
C SER A 92 -0.36 -26.54 2.26
N GLU A 93 -1.25 -25.91 1.50
CA GLU A 93 -1.00 -25.43 0.14
C GLU A 93 -0.06 -24.20 0.16
N GLU A 94 0.53 -23.89 -0.99
CA GLU A 94 1.11 -22.57 -1.21
C GLU A 94 -0.04 -21.58 -1.51
N LEU A 95 -0.27 -20.67 -0.57
CA LEU A 95 -1.33 -19.69 -0.65
C LEU A 95 -0.77 -18.35 -1.14
N SER A 96 -1.42 -17.77 -2.11
CA SER A 96 -1.08 -16.47 -2.67
C SER A 96 -1.82 -15.33 -1.95
N HIS A 97 -1.35 -14.10 -2.14
CA HIS A 97 -2.05 -12.89 -1.69
C HIS A 97 -3.54 -12.90 -2.06
N ARG A 98 -3.89 -13.37 -3.27
CA ARG A 98 -5.29 -13.43 -3.74
C ARG A 98 -6.14 -14.43 -2.95
N ASP A 99 -5.54 -15.53 -2.51
CA ASP A 99 -6.25 -16.54 -1.73
C ASP A 99 -6.61 -16.00 -0.34
N TYR A 100 -5.66 -15.31 0.32
CA TYR A 100 -5.91 -14.64 1.59
C TYR A 100 -6.95 -13.52 1.46
N LEU A 101 -6.79 -12.64 0.45
CA LEU A 101 -7.75 -11.56 0.21
C LEU A 101 -9.15 -12.11 -0.08
N GLY A 102 -9.26 -13.17 -0.89
CA GLY A 102 -10.52 -13.82 -1.19
C GLY A 102 -11.19 -14.39 0.06
N ALA A 103 -10.42 -15.04 0.95
CA ALA A 103 -10.93 -15.59 2.20
C ALA A 103 -11.45 -14.48 3.14
N LEU A 104 -10.72 -13.38 3.27
CA LEU A 104 -11.12 -12.22 4.07
C LEU A 104 -12.41 -11.58 3.54
N LEU A 105 -12.51 -11.33 2.24
CA LEU A 105 -13.69 -10.72 1.62
C LEU A 105 -14.91 -11.64 1.65
N ASN A 106 -14.73 -12.96 1.61
CA ASN A 106 -15.81 -13.94 1.73
C ASN A 106 -16.48 -13.94 3.12
N LEU A 107 -15.89 -13.30 4.12
CA LEU A 107 -16.54 -13.05 5.41
C LEU A 107 -17.58 -11.92 5.34
N GLY A 108 -17.77 -11.29 4.17
CA GLY A 108 -18.75 -10.21 3.96
C GLY A 108 -18.26 -8.83 4.38
N VAL A 109 -16.97 -8.66 4.63
CA VAL A 109 -16.40 -7.36 5.00
C VAL A 109 -16.01 -6.53 3.78
N ASP A 110 -16.07 -5.20 3.90
CA ASP A 110 -15.59 -4.31 2.85
C ASP A 110 -14.05 -4.28 2.79
N ARG A 111 -13.49 -4.09 1.60
CA ARG A 111 -12.04 -3.99 1.39
C ARG A 111 -11.41 -2.81 2.16
N SER A 112 -12.19 -1.80 2.47
CA SER A 112 -11.75 -0.60 3.18
C SER A 112 -11.39 -0.82 4.65
N VAL A 113 -11.85 -1.91 5.27
CA VAL A 113 -11.47 -2.25 6.65
C VAL A 113 -10.17 -3.05 6.73
N ILE A 114 -9.60 -3.43 5.57
CA ILE A 114 -8.38 -4.24 5.45
C ILE A 114 -7.27 -3.41 4.80
N GLY A 115 -6.12 -3.35 5.45
CA GLY A 115 -4.88 -2.77 4.95
C GLY A 115 -4.13 -3.68 3.98
N ASP A 116 -2.81 -3.70 4.07
CA ASP A 116 -1.97 -4.59 3.28
C ASP A 116 -2.04 -6.04 3.78
N ILE A 117 -1.83 -6.96 2.87
CA ILE A 117 -1.63 -8.39 3.14
C ILE A 117 -0.21 -8.72 2.68
N VAL A 118 0.63 -9.20 3.57
CA VAL A 118 2.01 -9.59 3.28
C VAL A 118 2.14 -11.10 3.45
N VAL A 119 2.52 -11.79 2.38
CA VAL A 119 2.70 -13.25 2.39
C VAL A 119 4.18 -13.56 2.43
N GLN A 120 4.63 -14.36 3.40
CA GLN A 120 6.02 -14.81 3.49
C GLN A 120 6.05 -16.31 3.77
N LYS A 121 6.61 -17.09 2.87
CA LYS A 121 6.63 -18.56 2.94
C LYS A 121 5.19 -19.10 3.09
N LYS A 122 4.89 -19.74 4.21
CA LYS A 122 3.59 -20.35 4.53
C LYS A 122 2.74 -19.53 5.51
N ALA A 123 3.22 -18.36 5.92
CA ALA A 123 2.49 -17.43 6.79
C ALA A 123 2.05 -16.19 6.01
N ALA A 124 1.02 -15.54 6.51
CA ALA A 124 0.61 -14.22 6.02
C ALA A 124 0.31 -13.30 7.20
N TRP A 125 0.56 -12.03 7.00
CA TRP A 125 0.15 -10.96 7.90
C TRP A 125 -0.82 -10.08 7.16
N PHE A 126 -1.81 -9.58 7.86
CA PHE A 126 -2.65 -8.52 7.31
C PHE A 126 -2.95 -7.47 8.37
N PHE A 127 -3.08 -6.25 7.91
CA PHE A 127 -3.45 -5.12 8.74
C PHE A 127 -4.94 -4.88 8.63
N CYS A 128 -5.61 -4.56 9.72
CA CYS A 128 -7.04 -4.27 9.73
C CYS A 128 -7.38 -3.16 10.72
N GLN A 129 -8.58 -2.60 10.59
CA GLN A 129 -9.09 -1.73 11.64
C GLN A 129 -9.25 -2.51 12.94
N ASN A 130 -8.77 -1.97 14.05
CA ASN A 130 -8.78 -2.64 15.36
C ASN A 130 -10.18 -3.11 15.80
N LYS A 131 -11.23 -2.38 15.46
CA LYS A 131 -12.63 -2.78 15.71
C LYS A 131 -13.06 -4.08 15.00
N MET A 132 -12.28 -4.53 14.01
CA MET A 132 -12.54 -5.77 13.25
C MET A 132 -11.68 -6.95 13.71
N THR A 133 -10.76 -6.74 14.63
CA THR A 133 -9.80 -7.75 15.08
C THR A 133 -10.50 -9.00 15.61
N GLU A 134 -11.38 -8.85 16.60
CA GLU A 134 -12.11 -9.97 17.19
C GLU A 134 -12.96 -10.72 16.14
N PHE A 135 -13.62 -9.97 15.25
CA PHE A 135 -14.38 -10.57 14.16
C PHE A 135 -13.52 -11.48 13.28
N PHE A 136 -12.29 -11.05 12.91
CA PHE A 136 -11.40 -11.88 12.11
C PHE A 136 -10.85 -13.08 12.90
N LEU A 137 -10.49 -12.90 14.18
CA LEU A 137 -10.01 -13.97 15.04
C LEU A 137 -11.04 -15.10 15.19
N GLU A 138 -12.31 -14.75 15.30
CA GLU A 138 -13.40 -15.72 15.47
C GLU A 138 -13.85 -16.40 14.17
N ASN A 139 -13.84 -15.67 13.05
CA ASN A 139 -14.51 -16.11 11.82
C ASN A 139 -13.57 -16.61 10.72
N LEU A 140 -12.29 -16.20 10.69
CA LEU A 140 -11.36 -16.65 9.67
C LEU A 140 -10.68 -17.96 10.08
N CYS A 141 -11.30 -19.08 9.78
CA CYS A 141 -10.81 -20.42 10.17
C CYS A 141 -10.07 -21.14 9.04
N ARG A 142 -10.23 -20.70 7.79
CA ARG A 142 -9.76 -21.42 6.60
C ARG A 142 -9.47 -20.49 5.44
N VAL A 143 -8.39 -20.79 4.69
CA VAL A 143 -8.07 -20.18 3.39
C VAL A 143 -7.98 -21.28 2.34
N ARG A 144 -8.83 -21.26 1.32
CA ARG A 144 -9.03 -22.37 0.35
C ARG A 144 -9.27 -23.69 1.08
N HIS A 145 -8.34 -24.66 0.95
CA HIS A 145 -8.41 -25.97 1.61
C HIS A 145 -7.55 -26.06 2.88
N THR A 146 -6.82 -25.01 3.22
CA THR A 146 -5.92 -24.98 4.38
C THR A 146 -6.63 -24.44 5.63
N ASN A 147 -6.72 -25.23 6.68
CA ASN A 147 -7.14 -24.76 8.00
C ASN A 147 -6.03 -23.92 8.61
N ILE A 148 -6.39 -22.78 9.17
CA ILE A 148 -5.44 -21.79 9.67
C ILE A 148 -5.64 -21.51 11.16
N LEU A 149 -4.58 -21.03 11.78
CA LEU A 149 -4.58 -20.32 13.05
C LEU A 149 -4.35 -18.84 12.75
N ILE A 150 -5.10 -17.99 13.45
CA ILE A 150 -4.94 -16.54 13.38
C ILE A 150 -4.62 -16.02 14.77
N THR A 151 -3.67 -15.09 14.86
CA THR A 151 -3.24 -14.48 16.13
C THR A 151 -3.00 -12.97 15.91
N LYS A 152 -3.26 -12.17 16.93
CA LYS A 152 -2.89 -10.77 16.93
C LYS A 152 -1.39 -10.65 17.21
N VAL A 153 -0.72 -9.76 16.48
CA VAL A 153 0.70 -9.44 16.67
C VAL A 153 0.78 -8.16 17.49
N GLU A 154 1.29 -8.27 18.71
CA GLU A 154 1.40 -7.14 19.62
C GLU A 154 2.73 -6.39 19.45
N ASP A 155 3.80 -7.12 19.11
CA ASP A 155 5.13 -6.54 18.94
C ASP A 155 5.38 -6.17 17.47
N SER A 156 5.68 -4.90 17.25
CA SER A 156 6.01 -4.38 15.90
C SER A 156 7.27 -5.02 15.31
N ASP A 157 8.17 -5.58 16.12
CA ASP A 157 9.36 -6.30 15.64
C ASP A 157 8.99 -7.61 14.92
N GLU A 158 7.81 -8.15 15.20
CA GLU A 158 7.24 -9.32 14.50
C GLU A 158 6.47 -8.98 13.23
N PHE A 159 6.33 -7.70 12.89
CA PHE A 159 5.69 -7.30 11.65
C PHE A 159 6.47 -7.78 10.43
N PRO A 160 5.78 -8.12 9.34
CA PRO A 160 6.44 -8.60 8.15
C PRO A 160 7.32 -7.51 7.55
N ARG A 161 8.59 -7.81 7.35
CA ARG A 161 9.48 -6.93 6.59
C ARG A 161 9.36 -7.24 5.11
N PRO A 162 9.17 -6.23 4.26
CA PRO A 162 9.10 -6.46 2.82
C PRO A 162 10.36 -7.19 2.31
N VAL A 163 10.15 -8.24 1.52
CA VAL A 163 11.26 -8.92 0.85
C VAL A 163 11.55 -8.18 -0.45
N LEU A 164 12.79 -7.74 -0.63
CA LEU A 164 13.23 -6.99 -1.78
C LEU A 164 14.22 -7.80 -2.62
N GLU A 165 13.97 -7.88 -3.92
CA GLU A 165 14.87 -8.46 -4.91
C GLU A 165 15.57 -7.36 -5.70
N SER A 166 16.91 -7.38 -5.72
CA SER A 166 17.69 -6.43 -6.51
C SER A 166 17.64 -6.80 -7.98
N VAL A 167 17.21 -5.87 -8.83
CA VAL A 167 17.21 -5.99 -10.29
C VAL A 167 18.02 -4.87 -10.89
N SER A 168 19.03 -5.21 -11.70
CA SER A 168 19.88 -4.23 -12.39
C SER A 168 19.66 -4.31 -13.90
N GLY A 169 19.80 -3.17 -14.57
CA GLY A 169 19.65 -3.11 -16.02
C GLY A 169 20.23 -1.85 -16.62
N ILE A 170 20.27 -1.80 -17.96
CA ILE A 170 20.78 -0.66 -18.72
C ILE A 170 19.62 0.00 -19.47
N CYS A 171 19.40 1.28 -19.23
CA CYS A 171 18.43 2.08 -19.96
C CYS A 171 19.10 3.28 -20.65
N ALA A 172 18.46 3.79 -21.70
CA ALA A 172 18.99 4.97 -22.42
C ALA A 172 18.84 6.25 -21.59
N SER A 173 17.79 6.31 -20.76
CA SER A 173 17.50 7.40 -19.83
C SER A 173 16.70 6.88 -18.65
N VAL A 174 16.78 7.57 -17.49
CA VAL A 174 16.03 7.26 -16.27
C VAL A 174 14.59 7.77 -16.44
N ARG A 175 13.78 7.03 -17.19
CA ARG A 175 12.37 7.35 -17.42
C ARG A 175 11.48 6.30 -16.80
N LEU A 176 10.32 6.71 -16.36
CA LEU A 176 9.34 5.87 -15.69
C LEU A 176 8.99 4.61 -16.52
N ASP A 177 8.72 4.75 -17.82
CA ASP A 177 8.44 3.64 -18.73
C ASP A 177 9.58 2.63 -18.81
N SER A 178 10.83 3.09 -18.75
CA SER A 178 12.03 2.26 -18.82
C SER A 178 12.24 1.47 -17.52
N LEU A 179 12.07 2.11 -16.36
CA LEU A 179 12.22 1.48 -15.05
C LEU A 179 11.14 0.43 -14.80
N ILE A 180 9.87 0.73 -15.15
CA ILE A 180 8.76 -0.23 -15.02
C ILE A 180 8.99 -1.46 -15.93
N SER A 181 9.43 -1.20 -17.18
CA SER A 181 9.75 -2.29 -18.12
C SER A 181 10.84 -3.22 -17.57
N LEU A 182 11.87 -2.65 -16.93
CA LEU A 182 12.94 -3.41 -16.27
C LEU A 182 12.40 -4.21 -15.08
N ALA A 183 11.62 -3.56 -14.19
CA ALA A 183 11.11 -4.16 -12.98
C ALA A 183 10.24 -5.40 -13.24
N PHE A 184 9.40 -5.34 -14.25
CA PHE A 184 8.41 -6.40 -14.52
C PHE A 184 8.70 -7.22 -15.78
N LYS A 185 9.88 -7.04 -16.39
CA LYS A 185 10.35 -7.78 -17.59
C LYS A 185 9.31 -7.71 -18.72
N THR A 186 8.80 -6.52 -18.99
CA THR A 186 7.75 -6.26 -19.98
C THR A 186 8.24 -5.28 -21.06
N SER A 187 7.50 -5.13 -22.17
CA SER A 187 7.85 -4.15 -23.19
C SER A 187 7.57 -2.71 -22.72
N ARG A 188 8.38 -1.75 -23.14
CA ARG A 188 8.16 -0.33 -22.82
C ARG A 188 6.84 0.18 -23.40
N SER A 189 6.47 -0.24 -24.61
CA SER A 189 5.20 0.14 -25.25
C SER A 189 3.99 -0.29 -24.43
N SER A 190 4.03 -1.49 -23.85
CA SER A 190 2.99 -1.97 -22.95
C SER A 190 2.90 -1.11 -21.67
N MET A 191 4.02 -0.62 -21.15
CA MET A 191 4.03 0.20 -19.94
C MET A 191 3.57 1.64 -20.18
N VAL A 192 3.71 2.16 -21.38
CA VAL A 192 3.14 3.45 -21.77
C VAL A 192 1.63 3.47 -21.53
N SER A 193 0.90 2.44 -21.95
CA SER A 193 -0.55 2.35 -21.73
C SER A 193 -0.95 2.27 -20.24
N TYR A 194 -0.12 1.68 -19.38
CA TYR A 194 -0.35 1.69 -17.92
C TYR A 194 -0.17 3.08 -17.33
N ILE A 195 0.86 3.82 -17.78
CA ILE A 195 1.13 5.18 -17.29
C ILE A 195 0.01 6.12 -17.73
N GLU A 196 -0.30 6.15 -19.03
CA GLU A 196 -1.35 7.00 -19.61
C GLU A 196 -2.74 6.63 -19.08
N GLY A 197 -2.97 5.34 -18.82
CA GLY A 197 -4.21 4.81 -18.22
C GLY A 197 -4.37 5.07 -16.71
N GLY A 198 -3.46 5.84 -16.09
CA GLY A 198 -3.59 6.22 -14.67
C GLY A 198 -3.42 5.06 -13.70
N GLN A 199 -2.54 4.09 -14.04
CA GLN A 199 -2.30 2.90 -13.22
C GLN A 199 -0.92 2.92 -12.53
N VAL A 200 -0.17 4.03 -12.64
CA VAL A 200 1.18 4.16 -12.09
C VAL A 200 1.25 5.31 -11.11
N PHE A 201 1.82 5.02 -9.95
CA PHE A 201 2.00 5.97 -8.86
C PHE A 201 3.47 6.03 -8.46
N VAL A 202 3.96 7.23 -8.15
CA VAL A 202 5.28 7.46 -7.56
C VAL A 202 5.08 8.13 -6.21
N ASN A 203 5.53 7.47 -5.15
CA ASN A 203 5.30 7.90 -3.76
C ASN A 203 3.82 8.24 -3.47
N GLY A 204 2.90 7.39 -3.94
CA GLY A 204 1.45 7.57 -3.83
C GLY A 204 0.85 8.59 -4.79
N LYS A 205 1.64 9.40 -5.51
CA LYS A 205 1.15 10.38 -6.47
C LYS A 205 0.92 9.75 -7.84
N LEU A 206 -0.26 9.97 -8.42
CA LEU A 206 -0.59 9.51 -9.77
C LEU A 206 0.30 10.19 -10.80
N ILE A 207 0.94 9.41 -11.66
CA ILE A 207 1.77 9.88 -12.77
C ILE A 207 1.20 9.35 -14.09
N THR A 208 0.90 10.26 -15.02
CA THR A 208 0.39 9.95 -16.37
C THR A 208 1.39 10.30 -17.47
N SER A 209 2.53 10.89 -17.11
CA SER A 209 3.58 11.26 -18.08
C SER A 209 4.62 10.16 -18.21
N ASN A 210 4.80 9.62 -19.39
CA ASN A 210 5.84 8.63 -19.72
C ASN A 210 7.26 9.16 -19.52
N GLY A 211 7.44 10.46 -19.69
CA GLY A 211 8.72 11.16 -19.55
C GLY A 211 9.08 11.51 -18.11
N TYR A 212 8.24 11.16 -17.14
CA TYR A 212 8.55 11.39 -15.73
C TYR A 212 9.88 10.72 -15.36
N GLU A 213 10.73 11.45 -14.66
CA GLU A 213 12.05 10.99 -14.20
C GLU A 213 12.00 10.75 -12.70
N PRO A 214 11.93 9.48 -12.26
CA PRO A 214 11.99 9.14 -10.86
C PRO A 214 13.33 9.51 -10.23
N LYS A 215 13.31 9.86 -8.94
CA LYS A 215 14.47 10.13 -8.11
C LYS A 215 14.90 8.89 -7.32
N ASP A 216 16.15 8.88 -6.89
CA ASP A 216 16.67 7.83 -6.00
C ASP A 216 15.83 7.74 -4.73
N GLY A 217 15.42 6.52 -4.38
CA GLY A 217 14.53 6.25 -3.26
C GLY A 217 13.03 6.30 -3.61
N ASP A 218 12.64 6.76 -4.80
CA ASP A 218 11.23 6.78 -5.18
C ASP A 218 10.63 5.36 -5.22
N ILE A 219 9.44 5.22 -4.60
CA ILE A 219 8.64 4.00 -4.66
C ILE A 219 7.67 4.10 -5.83
N ILE A 220 7.82 3.22 -6.80
CA ILE A 220 6.96 3.13 -7.98
C ILE A 220 6.00 1.96 -7.81
N SER A 221 4.70 2.25 -7.79
CA SER A 221 3.63 1.25 -7.72
C SER A 221 2.89 1.18 -9.05
N VAL A 222 2.75 -0.04 -9.60
CA VAL A 222 2.04 -0.30 -10.86
C VAL A 222 0.85 -1.23 -10.56
N ARG A 223 -0.35 -0.70 -10.74
CA ARG A 223 -1.59 -1.39 -10.41
C ARG A 223 -1.67 -2.76 -11.11
N GLY A 224 -1.89 -3.81 -10.34
CA GLY A 224 -1.99 -5.19 -10.85
C GLY A 224 -0.67 -5.86 -11.23
N LYS A 225 0.48 -5.18 -11.08
CA LYS A 225 1.82 -5.73 -11.34
C LYS A 225 2.72 -5.77 -10.10
N GLY A 226 2.56 -4.86 -9.16
CA GLY A 226 3.37 -4.74 -7.95
C GLY A 226 4.10 -3.42 -7.85
N ARG A 227 5.14 -3.37 -7.01
CA ARG A 227 5.90 -2.15 -6.72
C ARG A 227 7.40 -2.41 -6.65
N PHE A 228 8.17 -1.35 -6.80
CA PHE A 228 9.63 -1.37 -6.63
C PHE A 228 10.14 -0.01 -6.16
N ILE A 229 11.32 0.00 -5.56
CA ILE A 229 12.07 1.22 -5.21
C ILE A 229 13.09 1.46 -6.32
N PHE A 230 13.20 2.68 -6.82
CA PHE A 230 14.32 3.08 -7.67
C PHE A 230 15.54 3.36 -6.79
N ASP A 231 16.56 2.52 -6.89
CA ASP A 231 17.76 2.56 -6.05
C ASP A 231 18.95 3.23 -6.79
N GLY A 232 18.61 4.09 -7.74
CA GLY A 232 19.53 5.01 -8.37
C GLY A 232 20.29 4.50 -9.60
N VAL A 233 21.17 5.36 -10.08
CA VAL A 233 22.08 5.11 -11.20
C VAL A 233 23.44 4.71 -10.67
N SER A 234 23.87 3.47 -10.96
CA SER A 234 25.18 2.97 -10.51
C SER A 234 26.34 3.63 -11.28
N HIS A 235 26.24 3.71 -12.61
CA HIS A 235 27.22 4.36 -13.48
C HIS A 235 26.64 4.61 -14.88
N GLN A 236 27.32 5.45 -15.64
CA GLN A 236 27.06 5.60 -17.08
C GLN A 236 28.01 4.71 -17.90
N THR A 237 27.46 4.05 -18.89
CA THR A 237 28.24 3.25 -19.83
C THR A 237 29.02 4.16 -20.82
N LYS A 238 30.07 3.61 -21.48
CA LYS A 238 30.84 4.32 -22.51
C LYS A 238 29.97 4.90 -23.66
N LYS A 239 28.75 4.39 -23.85
CA LYS A 239 27.77 4.85 -24.86
C LYS A 239 26.74 5.82 -24.28
N GLY A 240 26.96 6.40 -23.10
CA GLY A 240 26.07 7.36 -22.46
C GLY A 240 24.77 6.79 -21.88
N ARG A 241 24.64 5.44 -21.78
CA ARG A 241 23.48 4.80 -21.17
C ARG A 241 23.63 4.68 -19.66
N CYS A 242 22.53 4.76 -18.93
CA CYS A 242 22.50 4.62 -17.47
C CYS A 242 22.40 3.14 -17.05
N SER A 243 23.31 2.68 -16.22
CA SER A 243 23.16 1.45 -15.46
C SER A 243 22.36 1.75 -14.20
N VAL A 244 21.16 1.20 -14.09
CA VAL A 244 20.22 1.48 -13.00
C VAL A 244 20.03 0.24 -12.13
N ARG A 245 19.74 0.47 -10.85
CA ARG A 245 19.35 -0.55 -9.89
C ARG A 245 17.96 -0.23 -9.34
N ILE A 246 17.17 -1.27 -9.18
CA ILE A 246 15.85 -1.20 -8.54
C ILE A 246 15.72 -2.32 -7.52
N MET A 247 14.93 -2.09 -6.48
CA MET A 247 14.61 -3.08 -5.44
C MET A 247 13.13 -3.43 -5.58
N ARG A 248 12.83 -4.62 -6.13
CA ARG A 248 11.46 -5.07 -6.38
C ARG A 248 10.91 -5.78 -5.16
N TYR A 249 9.69 -5.44 -4.74
CA TYR A 249 8.93 -6.18 -3.74
C TYR A 249 8.50 -7.54 -4.32
N VAL A 250 8.76 -8.63 -3.62
CA VAL A 250 8.45 -10.01 -4.03
C VAL A 250 7.63 -10.73 -2.97
#